data_6497e22859ac319465b5db56dc31ede4
#
_entry.id   6497e22859ac319465b5db56dc31ede4
#
_cell.length_a   1.000
_cell.length_b   1.000
_cell.length_c   1.000
_cell.angle_alpha   90.00
_cell.angle_beta   90.00
_cell.angle_gamma   90.00
#
_symmetry.space_group_name_H-M   'P 1'
#
loop_
_entity.id
_entity.type
_entity.pdbx_description
1 polymer ?
#
loop_
_entity_poly.entity_id
_entity_poly.type
_entity_poly.pdbx_seq_one_letter_code
_entity_poly.pdbx_strand_id
1 'polypeptide(L)'
;MKKISFIFLLLICSFISFIGQSYAADDEVAGGVTQTTREDLQADSTFTIRSGGTLEADLNNIVRGYIAAGNEIDNATVIVESGGVIKGKSNAIMGRELSGLIVVNSGTIEATSSKAIQLQDAQGATITNKSGGIIFAKTNAIVQQEASGGEDATGTTINNAGTIYGVDNRAIYFYGGATNATVTNESGGILYNESTEATVQIDTNSTLVNSGTIDNRNSPSNAGIAIVGNDNTITLKDKSILVGTIDAGSTTGNTLKFQHGMGQGYYYKTSGDFTLQDLDGNQVVKGSAGSVGQGASETLDELLSYKSINLRNFFNEYKKLDNQDAWGETYVSNLKRDAHTNNLALEYDLTNFGVNLINKIDNANFVIAFEGGRQDFVKDHKIDYQNISAGIYLPQKDNPYFNLDLFILGGITLKDGERTILTNTTTSGKLTIDSDYETYEIHTGIKKNNLSSIPDFGLAASYSMTPSYDESKYFSWTDRDVGNLSVFFEDDYNLINSKDSKLFLGWTLDIRKMMGDKKQVYSIVTQELVPYS
;
A
#
# COMPACT_ATOMS: atom_id res chain seq x y z
N MET A 1 14.62 -57.25 62.01
CA MET A 1 15.40 -57.18 60.72
C MET A 1 14.58 -57.45 59.46
N LYS A 2 13.31 -57.83 59.47
CA LYS A 2 12.50 -58.08 58.25
C LYS A 2 11.71 -56.84 57.70
N LYS A 3 11.65 -55.75 58.44
CA LYS A 3 10.97 -54.52 57.95
C LYS A 3 11.87 -53.52 57.22
N ILE A 4 13.17 -53.59 57.38
CA ILE A 4 14.13 -52.69 56.72
C ILE A 4 14.42 -53.13 55.26
N SER A 5 14.37 -54.41 54.96
CA SER A 5 14.55 -54.94 53.59
C SER A 5 13.40 -54.57 52.65
N PHE A 6 12.17 -54.42 53.13
CA PHE A 6 11.03 -54.08 52.29
C PHE A 6 10.99 -52.58 51.88
N ILE A 7 11.44 -51.71 52.80
CA ILE A 7 11.54 -50.26 52.49
C ILE A 7 12.70 -49.98 51.51
N PHE A 8 13.81 -50.72 51.62
CA PHE A 8 14.93 -50.59 50.66
C PHE A 8 14.59 -51.11 49.26
N LEU A 9 13.78 -52.16 49.15
CA LEU A 9 13.29 -52.68 47.87
C LEU A 9 12.24 -51.73 47.23
N LEU A 10 11.39 -51.08 48.02
CA LEU A 10 10.45 -50.07 47.53
C LEU A 10 11.18 -48.79 47.06
N LEU A 11 12.25 -48.38 47.76
CA LEU A 11 13.08 -47.25 47.34
C LEU A 11 13.84 -47.52 46.02
N ILE A 12 14.35 -48.76 45.83
CA ILE A 12 15.02 -49.16 44.60
C ILE A 12 14.02 -49.29 43.45
N CYS A 13 12.82 -49.80 43.65
CA CYS A 13 11.76 -49.82 42.63
C CYS A 13 11.23 -48.41 42.28
N SER A 14 11.17 -47.48 43.26
CA SER A 14 10.82 -46.08 42.95
C SER A 14 11.95 -45.32 42.25
N PHE A 15 13.23 -45.71 42.47
CA PHE A 15 14.38 -45.15 41.76
C PHE A 15 14.49 -45.73 40.34
N ILE A 16 14.13 -46.99 40.10
CA ILE A 16 14.15 -47.62 38.79
C ILE A 16 12.99 -47.16 37.93
N SER A 17 11.85 -46.76 38.47
CA SER A 17 10.77 -46.14 37.73
C SER A 17 11.03 -44.65 37.35
N PHE A 18 12.08 -44.02 37.94
CA PHE A 18 12.50 -42.67 37.59
C PHE A 18 13.65 -42.63 36.52
N ILE A 19 14.22 -43.80 36.17
CA ILE A 19 15.31 -43.89 35.17
C ILE A 19 14.71 -44.23 33.76
N GLY A 20 13.40 -44.30 33.62
CA GLY A 20 12.73 -44.69 32.38
C GLY A 20 12.07 -43.54 31.62
N GLN A 21 12.30 -42.29 31.94
CA GLN A 21 12.05 -41.19 30.98
C GLN A 21 13.32 -41.04 30.14
N SER A 22 13.37 -41.75 29.02
CA SER A 22 14.30 -41.42 27.96
C SER A 22 13.91 -40.00 27.50
N TYR A 23 14.66 -39.00 27.94
CA TYR A 23 14.62 -37.71 27.25
C TYR A 23 15.06 -38.01 25.82
N ALA A 24 14.25 -37.60 24.84
CA ALA A 24 14.66 -37.65 23.45
C ALA A 24 16.05 -36.96 23.35
N ALA A 25 17.02 -37.65 22.82
CA ALA A 25 18.35 -37.09 22.71
C ALA A 25 18.33 -36.04 21.59
N ASP A 26 18.79 -34.84 21.93
CA ASP A 26 19.10 -33.85 20.91
C ASP A 26 20.28 -34.37 20.06
N ASP A 27 20.16 -34.26 18.73
CA ASP A 27 21.20 -34.68 17.80
C ASP A 27 21.70 -33.49 16.96
N GLU A 28 22.96 -33.54 16.53
CA GLU A 28 23.52 -32.41 15.78
C GLU A 28 24.57 -32.84 14.73
N VAL A 29 24.64 -32.04 13.65
CA VAL A 29 25.78 -32.04 12.73
C VAL A 29 26.67 -30.85 13.08
N ALA A 30 27.85 -31.14 13.64
CA ALA A 30 28.79 -30.11 14.08
C ALA A 30 29.37 -29.30 12.91
N GLY A 31 29.84 -28.08 13.20
CA GLY A 31 30.49 -27.22 12.21
C GLY A 31 31.72 -27.90 11.56
N GLY A 32 31.83 -27.81 10.24
CA GLY A 32 32.86 -28.42 9.42
C GLY A 32 32.67 -29.93 9.20
N VAL A 33 31.62 -30.55 9.70
CA VAL A 33 31.28 -31.95 9.49
C VAL A 33 30.30 -32.11 8.36
N THR A 34 30.49 -33.11 7.48
CA THR A 34 29.51 -33.55 6.50
C THR A 34 28.96 -34.91 6.92
N GLN A 35 27.70 -34.97 7.26
CA GLN A 35 26.96 -36.20 7.52
C GLN A 35 26.30 -36.69 6.23
N THR A 36 26.41 -37.97 5.92
CA THR A 36 25.86 -38.56 4.69
C THR A 36 24.75 -39.59 4.97
N THR A 37 24.37 -39.76 6.22
CA THR A 37 23.30 -40.64 6.65
C THR A 37 22.01 -39.85 6.89
N ARG A 38 20.88 -40.51 6.65
CA ARG A 38 19.57 -39.91 6.94
C ARG A 38 19.38 -39.71 8.44
N GLU A 39 18.69 -38.64 8.77
CA GLU A 39 18.21 -38.33 10.13
C GLU A 39 16.73 -38.73 10.26
N ASP A 40 16.42 -39.54 11.25
CA ASP A 40 15.03 -39.90 11.61
C ASP A 40 14.65 -39.19 12.91
N LEU A 41 13.78 -38.17 12.80
CA LEU A 41 13.34 -37.35 13.94
C LEU A 41 12.62 -38.20 15.01
N GLN A 42 12.79 -37.81 16.25
CA GLN A 42 12.10 -38.39 17.39
C GLN A 42 11.11 -37.37 17.97
N ALA A 43 10.06 -37.84 18.65
CA ALA A 43 9.13 -36.97 19.37
C ALA A 43 9.88 -36.14 20.41
N ASP A 44 9.47 -34.88 20.56
CA ASP A 44 10.04 -33.89 21.52
C ASP A 44 11.59 -33.71 21.42
N SER A 45 12.19 -34.07 20.27
CA SER A 45 13.65 -33.94 20.05
C SER A 45 14.01 -32.73 19.20
N THR A 46 15.26 -32.29 19.32
CA THR A 46 15.83 -31.22 18.49
C THR A 46 16.98 -31.79 17.66
N PHE A 47 16.90 -31.64 16.32
CA PHE A 47 17.99 -31.91 15.41
C PHE A 47 18.58 -30.59 14.90
N THR A 48 19.89 -30.39 15.07
CA THR A 48 20.56 -29.12 14.74
C THR A 48 21.67 -29.31 13.71
N ILE A 49 21.64 -28.52 12.64
CA ILE A 49 22.77 -28.31 11.75
C ILE A 49 23.51 -27.06 12.19
N ARG A 50 24.69 -27.23 12.77
CA ARG A 50 25.52 -26.12 13.24
C ARG A 50 26.11 -25.31 12.08
N SER A 51 26.54 -24.10 12.35
CA SER A 51 27.24 -23.26 11.38
C SER A 51 28.41 -23.98 10.72
N GLY A 52 28.38 -24.07 9.38
CA GLY A 52 29.38 -24.84 8.59
C GLY A 52 29.19 -26.36 8.60
N GLY A 53 28.20 -26.90 9.30
CA GLY A 53 27.80 -28.31 9.22
C GLY A 53 26.98 -28.58 7.97
N THR A 54 27.10 -29.78 7.42
CA THR A 54 26.34 -30.19 6.22
C THR A 54 25.75 -31.59 6.42
N LEU A 55 24.43 -31.69 6.21
CA LEU A 55 23.75 -32.96 6.04
C LEU A 55 23.44 -33.13 4.55
N GLU A 56 24.16 -33.99 3.85
CA GLU A 56 24.01 -34.23 2.42
C GLU A 56 24.00 -35.72 2.10
N ALA A 57 22.91 -36.20 1.49
CA ALA A 57 22.87 -37.56 0.99
C ALA A 57 22.04 -37.68 -0.28
N ASP A 58 22.44 -38.57 -1.19
CA ASP A 58 21.67 -38.93 -2.39
C ASP A 58 20.49 -39.86 -2.04
N LEU A 59 19.68 -39.45 -1.06
CA LEU A 59 18.55 -40.19 -0.53
C LEU A 59 17.25 -39.41 -0.75
N ASN A 60 16.15 -40.15 -0.82
CA ASN A 60 14.82 -39.56 -0.73
C ASN A 60 14.52 -39.30 0.74
N ASN A 61 14.20 -38.14 1.17
CA ASN A 61 13.89 -37.74 2.54
C ASN A 61 15.12 -37.87 3.48
N ILE A 62 15.96 -36.86 3.46
CA ILE A 62 17.21 -36.88 4.24
C ILE A 62 16.97 -36.57 5.74
N VAL A 63 16.04 -35.70 6.07
CA VAL A 63 15.47 -35.53 7.42
C VAL A 63 14.04 -36.06 7.36
N ARG A 64 13.72 -37.03 8.19
CA ARG A 64 12.43 -37.71 8.12
C ARG A 64 11.73 -37.73 9.47
N GLY A 65 10.55 -37.08 9.50
CA GLY A 65 9.58 -37.20 10.59
C GLY A 65 8.47 -38.18 10.19
N TYR A 66 8.79 -39.45 10.12
CA TYR A 66 7.85 -40.51 9.77
C TYR A 66 8.35 -41.85 10.29
N ILE A 67 7.55 -42.49 11.09
CA ILE A 67 7.74 -43.88 11.52
C ILE A 67 6.50 -44.66 11.07
N ALA A 68 6.65 -45.98 10.77
CA ALA A 68 5.57 -46.82 10.33
C ALA A 68 4.29 -46.68 11.17
N ALA A 69 3.13 -46.83 10.55
CA ALA A 69 1.81 -46.60 11.09
C ALA A 69 1.67 -46.93 12.59
N GLY A 70 1.32 -45.94 13.41
CA GLY A 70 1.05 -46.08 14.85
C GLY A 70 2.05 -45.44 15.80
N ASN A 71 3.11 -44.81 15.30
CA ASN A 71 4.02 -43.97 16.11
C ASN A 71 4.01 -42.54 15.55
N GLU A 72 3.19 -41.70 16.11
CA GLU A 72 3.16 -40.28 15.79
C GLU A 72 4.44 -39.61 16.34
N ILE A 73 5.05 -38.75 15.52
CA ILE A 73 6.17 -37.92 15.95
C ILE A 73 5.62 -36.54 16.25
N ASP A 74 5.53 -36.20 17.52
CA ASP A 74 5.05 -34.91 17.97
C ASP A 74 6.19 -33.98 18.34
N ASN A 75 6.01 -32.68 18.08
CA ASN A 75 6.86 -31.57 18.55
C ASN A 75 8.36 -31.67 18.18
N ALA A 76 8.72 -32.41 17.16
CA ALA A 76 10.10 -32.48 16.71
C ALA A 76 10.57 -31.11 16.18
N THR A 77 11.81 -30.75 16.46
CA THR A 77 12.40 -29.48 16.03
C THR A 77 13.61 -29.70 15.13
N VAL A 78 13.68 -28.97 13.99
CA VAL A 78 14.83 -28.94 13.10
C VAL A 78 15.37 -27.51 13.06
N ILE A 79 16.65 -27.33 13.42
CA ILE A 79 17.33 -26.04 13.42
C ILE A 79 18.48 -26.09 12.41
N VAL A 80 18.51 -25.13 11.48
CA VAL A 80 19.64 -24.93 10.56
C VAL A 80 20.23 -23.56 10.86
N GLU A 81 21.39 -23.55 11.47
CA GLU A 81 22.12 -22.32 11.81
C GLU A 81 22.66 -21.64 10.54
N SER A 82 23.03 -20.35 10.68
CA SER A 82 23.64 -19.62 9.56
C SER A 82 24.91 -20.32 9.05
N GLY A 83 24.95 -20.62 7.75
CA GLY A 83 26.01 -21.40 7.11
C GLY A 83 25.88 -22.93 7.27
N GLY A 84 24.88 -23.43 8.00
CA GLY A 84 24.50 -24.84 8.00
C GLY A 84 23.72 -25.23 6.73
N VAL A 85 23.83 -26.47 6.30
CA VAL A 85 23.21 -26.95 5.06
C VAL A 85 22.50 -28.30 5.25
N ILE A 86 21.25 -28.41 4.85
CA ILE A 86 20.55 -29.67 4.59
C ILE A 86 20.39 -29.79 3.09
N LYS A 87 20.92 -30.85 2.45
CA LYS A 87 20.81 -31.03 1.01
C LYS A 87 20.40 -32.45 0.67
N GLY A 88 19.13 -32.58 0.25
CA GLY A 88 18.52 -33.86 -0.16
C GLY A 88 18.38 -33.99 -1.66
N LYS A 89 18.29 -35.22 -2.16
CA LYS A 89 17.96 -35.48 -3.56
C LYS A 89 16.49 -35.18 -3.83
N SER A 90 15.58 -35.88 -3.15
CA SER A 90 14.13 -35.76 -3.38
C SER A 90 13.53 -34.75 -2.39
N ASN A 91 13.36 -35.10 -1.13
CA ASN A 91 12.92 -34.17 -0.11
C ASN A 91 14.07 -33.93 0.88
N ALA A 92 14.34 -32.65 1.20
CA ALA A 92 15.30 -32.35 2.25
C ALA A 92 14.69 -32.68 3.63
N ILE A 93 13.48 -32.24 3.88
CA ILE A 93 12.70 -32.57 5.09
C ILE A 93 11.35 -33.17 4.66
N MET A 94 11.00 -34.32 5.25
CA MET A 94 9.71 -34.98 5.06
C MET A 94 9.04 -35.19 6.41
N GLY A 95 7.92 -34.51 6.62
CA GLY A 95 7.00 -34.76 7.73
C GLY A 95 5.73 -35.46 7.24
N ARG A 96 5.41 -36.60 7.83
CA ARG A 96 4.17 -37.32 7.50
C ARG A 96 3.47 -37.78 8.77
N GLU A 97 2.14 -37.58 8.81
CA GLU A 97 1.32 -37.98 9.96
C GLU A 97 1.94 -37.54 11.29
N LEU A 98 2.33 -36.24 11.38
CA LEU A 98 3.00 -35.68 12.56
C LEU A 98 2.30 -34.40 13.04
N SER A 99 2.48 -34.08 14.31
CA SER A 99 1.92 -32.89 14.94
C SER A 99 3.04 -32.01 15.49
N GLY A 100 2.90 -30.68 15.31
CA GLY A 100 3.77 -29.71 15.95
C GLY A 100 5.22 -29.65 15.46
N LEU A 101 5.55 -30.12 14.23
CA LEU A 101 6.90 -29.98 13.68
C LEU A 101 7.33 -28.51 13.64
N ILE A 102 8.52 -28.22 14.15
CA ILE A 102 9.13 -26.90 14.11
C ILE A 102 10.37 -26.94 13.22
N VAL A 103 10.44 -26.07 12.20
CA VAL A 103 11.64 -25.87 11.38
C VAL A 103 12.09 -24.42 11.51
N VAL A 104 13.33 -24.21 11.97
CA VAL A 104 13.96 -22.88 12.05
C VAL A 104 15.17 -22.85 11.15
N ASN A 105 15.10 -22.10 10.06
CA ASN A 105 16.17 -22.02 9.07
C ASN A 105 16.83 -20.63 9.07
N SER A 106 18.12 -20.60 9.35
CA SER A 106 19.01 -19.45 9.11
C SER A 106 20.11 -19.77 8.10
N GLY A 107 20.19 -21.03 7.63
CA GLY A 107 21.15 -21.54 6.65
C GLY A 107 20.47 -21.90 5.33
N THR A 108 20.77 -23.09 4.80
CA THR A 108 20.21 -23.56 3.52
C THR A 108 19.53 -24.92 3.69
N ILE A 109 18.28 -25.01 3.22
CA ILE A 109 17.55 -26.28 3.04
C ILE A 109 17.30 -26.45 1.54
N GLU A 110 17.93 -27.47 0.94
CA GLU A 110 17.95 -27.69 -0.51
C GLU A 110 17.43 -29.07 -0.90
N ALA A 111 16.58 -29.12 -1.92
CA ALA A 111 16.23 -30.37 -2.62
C ALA A 111 16.57 -30.27 -4.11
N THR A 112 17.46 -31.16 -4.58
CA THR A 112 18.03 -31.06 -5.92
C THR A 112 17.13 -31.62 -7.03
N SER A 113 16.12 -32.44 -6.71
CA SER A 113 15.21 -33.03 -7.72
C SER A 113 13.72 -32.95 -7.39
N SER A 114 13.33 -32.60 -6.16
CA SER A 114 11.90 -32.51 -5.78
C SER A 114 11.64 -31.37 -4.80
N LYS A 115 11.13 -31.65 -3.60
CA LYS A 115 10.62 -30.66 -2.64
C LYS A 115 11.60 -30.41 -1.51
N ALA A 116 11.80 -29.16 -1.05
CA ALA A 116 12.66 -28.91 0.10
C ALA A 116 11.99 -29.39 1.40
N ILE A 117 10.77 -28.98 1.66
CA ILE A 117 9.99 -29.40 2.83
C ILE A 117 8.66 -29.94 2.33
N GLN A 118 8.38 -31.20 2.64
CA GLN A 118 7.08 -31.84 2.37
C GLN A 118 6.39 -32.21 3.67
N LEU A 119 5.19 -31.69 3.88
CA LEU A 119 4.28 -32.01 4.96
C LEU A 119 3.09 -32.76 4.38
N GLN A 120 2.87 -33.99 4.82
CA GLN A 120 1.76 -34.82 4.40
C GLN A 120 0.97 -35.26 5.62
N ASP A 121 -0.33 -34.97 5.66
CA ASP A 121 -1.19 -35.27 6.81
C ASP A 121 -0.60 -34.70 8.14
N ALA A 122 0.03 -33.51 8.06
CA ALA A 122 0.71 -32.90 9.19
C ALA A 122 -0.16 -31.81 9.81
N GLN A 123 -0.15 -31.71 11.14
CA GLN A 123 -0.94 -30.77 11.90
C GLN A 123 -0.05 -29.78 12.67
N GLY A 124 -0.39 -28.48 12.62
CA GLY A 124 0.25 -27.46 13.45
C GLY A 124 1.73 -27.23 13.21
N ALA A 125 2.27 -27.61 12.05
CA ALA A 125 3.67 -27.38 11.74
C ALA A 125 4.02 -25.89 11.68
N THR A 126 5.21 -25.52 12.15
CA THR A 126 5.73 -24.15 12.08
C THR A 126 7.07 -24.11 11.36
N ILE A 127 7.14 -23.35 10.27
CA ILE A 127 8.35 -23.15 9.48
C ILE A 127 8.74 -21.67 9.57
N THR A 128 9.90 -21.39 10.16
CA THR A 128 10.46 -20.03 10.25
C THR A 128 11.73 -19.96 9.41
N ASN A 129 11.68 -19.26 8.29
CA ASN A 129 12.84 -18.96 7.46
C ASN A 129 13.32 -17.55 7.79
N LYS A 130 14.40 -17.47 8.57
CA LYS A 130 14.97 -16.21 9.06
C LYS A 130 15.68 -15.43 7.95
N SER A 131 15.94 -14.16 8.20
CA SER A 131 16.74 -13.33 7.28
C SER A 131 18.07 -13.99 6.94
N GLY A 132 18.38 -14.07 5.64
CA GLY A 132 19.54 -14.81 5.11
C GLY A 132 19.33 -16.32 4.94
N GLY A 133 18.26 -16.90 5.50
CA GLY A 133 17.90 -18.30 5.29
C GLY A 133 17.38 -18.56 3.88
N ILE A 134 17.73 -19.71 3.31
CA ILE A 134 17.32 -20.13 1.96
C ILE A 134 16.62 -21.49 2.06
N ILE A 135 15.43 -21.58 1.50
CA ILE A 135 14.71 -22.86 1.28
C ILE A 135 14.52 -22.99 -0.23
N PHE A 136 15.22 -23.92 -0.83
CA PHE A 136 15.30 -24.10 -2.27
C PHE A 136 14.88 -25.50 -2.70
N ALA A 137 14.12 -25.58 -3.81
CA ALA A 137 13.78 -26.86 -4.39
C ALA A 137 13.72 -26.83 -5.92
N LYS A 138 14.05 -27.96 -6.53
CA LYS A 138 13.88 -28.15 -7.98
C LYS A 138 12.42 -28.05 -8.41
N THR A 139 11.48 -28.54 -7.56
CA THR A 139 10.04 -28.40 -7.84
C THR A 139 9.40 -27.41 -6.85
N ASN A 140 8.61 -27.84 -5.88
CA ASN A 140 8.01 -26.96 -4.90
C ASN A 140 8.91 -26.82 -3.66
N ALA A 141 9.13 -25.61 -3.16
CA ALA A 141 9.99 -25.46 -1.98
C ALA A 141 9.30 -25.99 -0.72
N ILE A 142 8.09 -25.53 -0.41
CA ILE A 142 7.30 -26.03 0.72
C ILE A 142 5.96 -26.55 0.22
N VAL A 143 5.62 -27.77 0.61
CA VAL A 143 4.36 -28.44 0.25
C VAL A 143 3.65 -28.91 1.50
N GLN A 144 2.35 -28.65 1.60
CA GLN A 144 1.44 -29.33 2.51
C GLN A 144 0.28 -29.91 1.73
N GLN A 145 -0.05 -31.15 2.03
CA GLN A 145 -1.15 -31.89 1.41
C GLN A 145 -1.78 -32.88 2.37
N GLU A 146 -3.05 -33.16 2.17
CA GLU A 146 -3.71 -34.32 2.73
C GLU A 146 -3.57 -35.51 1.77
N ALA A 147 -3.21 -36.68 2.26
CA ALA A 147 -3.23 -37.90 1.48
C ALA A 147 -4.60 -38.56 1.58
N SER A 148 -5.00 -39.25 0.52
CA SER A 148 -6.28 -40.00 0.50
C SER A 148 -6.36 -40.99 1.66
N GLY A 149 -7.24 -40.72 2.64
CA GLY A 149 -7.45 -41.56 3.82
C GLY A 149 -6.45 -41.30 4.96
N GLY A 150 -5.68 -40.21 4.88
CA GLY A 150 -4.83 -39.71 5.96
C GLY A 150 -5.58 -38.86 6.99
N GLU A 151 -4.85 -38.31 7.92
CA GLU A 151 -5.36 -37.29 8.85
C GLU A 151 -5.41 -35.90 8.18
N ASP A 152 -6.22 -34.98 8.74
CA ASP A 152 -6.37 -33.63 8.19
C ASP A 152 -5.02 -32.88 8.17
N ALA A 153 -4.62 -32.39 7.01
CA ALA A 153 -3.47 -31.50 6.88
C ALA A 153 -3.88 -30.06 7.26
N THR A 154 -3.61 -29.66 8.50
CA THR A 154 -4.18 -28.40 9.01
C THR A 154 -3.21 -27.57 9.86
N GLY A 155 -3.41 -26.24 9.88
CA GLY A 155 -2.80 -25.34 10.86
C GLY A 155 -1.31 -25.02 10.65
N THR A 156 -0.74 -25.31 9.47
CA THR A 156 0.67 -24.95 9.19
C THR A 156 0.89 -23.44 9.19
N THR A 157 1.93 -23.01 9.89
CA THR A 157 2.39 -21.62 9.93
C THR A 157 3.75 -21.48 9.23
N ILE A 158 3.86 -20.57 8.27
CA ILE A 158 5.12 -20.21 7.60
C ILE A 158 5.41 -18.75 7.85
N ASN A 159 6.58 -18.44 8.45
CA ASN A 159 7.11 -17.11 8.61
C ASN A 159 8.40 -16.98 7.77
N ASN A 160 8.38 -16.11 6.77
CA ASN A 160 9.51 -15.93 5.86
C ASN A 160 10.08 -14.53 5.91
N ALA A 161 11.32 -14.40 6.41
CA ALA A 161 12.15 -13.21 6.32
C ALA A 161 13.37 -13.41 5.40
N GLY A 162 13.57 -14.64 4.87
CA GLY A 162 14.62 -15.05 3.94
C GLY A 162 14.08 -15.27 2.53
N THR A 163 14.63 -16.28 1.83
CA THR A 163 14.20 -16.65 0.47
C THR A 163 13.64 -18.07 0.46
N ILE A 164 12.43 -18.22 -0.11
CA ILE A 164 11.81 -19.51 -0.40
C ILE A 164 11.56 -19.59 -1.91
N TYR A 165 12.06 -20.65 -2.55
CA TYR A 165 12.19 -20.66 -3.99
C TYR A 165 11.95 -22.06 -4.60
N GLY A 166 11.04 -22.14 -5.57
CA GLY A 166 10.78 -23.32 -6.40
C GLY A 166 11.14 -23.05 -7.86
N VAL A 167 11.95 -23.93 -8.50
CA VAL A 167 12.36 -23.74 -9.89
C VAL A 167 11.24 -24.08 -10.86
N ASP A 168 10.86 -25.35 -10.90
CA ASP A 168 9.92 -25.87 -11.89
C ASP A 168 8.45 -25.73 -11.45
N ASN A 169 8.21 -25.28 -10.21
CA ASN A 169 6.87 -25.16 -9.65
C ASN A 169 6.83 -24.03 -8.58
N ARG A 170 6.08 -24.18 -7.51
CA ARG A 170 5.72 -23.13 -6.55
C ARG A 170 6.75 -22.96 -5.43
N ALA A 171 6.86 -21.76 -4.87
CA ALA A 171 7.54 -21.55 -3.59
C ALA A 171 6.75 -22.20 -2.44
N ILE A 172 5.45 -21.97 -2.38
CA ILE A 172 4.55 -22.54 -1.36
C ILE A 172 3.34 -23.19 -2.07
N TYR A 173 3.04 -24.43 -1.69
CA TYR A 173 2.00 -25.22 -2.31
C TYR A 173 1.14 -25.95 -1.28
N PHE A 174 -0.03 -25.38 -0.97
CA PHE A 174 -1.05 -26.01 -0.14
C PHE A 174 -2.17 -26.51 -1.05
N TYR A 175 -2.53 -27.80 -0.94
CA TYR A 175 -3.55 -28.41 -1.77
C TYR A 175 -4.12 -29.70 -1.17
N GLY A 176 -5.22 -30.19 -1.76
CA GLY A 176 -5.80 -31.47 -1.42
C GLY A 176 -6.37 -31.53 -0.01
N GLY A 177 -6.98 -30.46 0.47
CA GLY A 177 -7.55 -30.39 1.82
C GLY A 177 -6.63 -29.75 2.87
N ALA A 178 -5.50 -29.18 2.48
CA ALA A 178 -4.64 -28.42 3.41
C ALA A 178 -5.35 -27.16 3.90
N THR A 179 -5.80 -27.14 5.15
CA THR A 179 -6.67 -26.08 5.70
C THR A 179 -6.02 -25.28 6.82
N ASN A 180 -6.59 -24.11 7.12
CA ASN A 180 -6.23 -23.26 8.27
C ASN A 180 -4.75 -22.83 8.30
N ALA A 181 -4.10 -22.77 7.15
CA ALA A 181 -2.70 -22.39 7.08
C ALA A 181 -2.51 -20.88 7.24
N THR A 182 -1.36 -20.48 7.78
CA THR A 182 -0.95 -19.08 7.88
C THR A 182 0.41 -18.90 7.22
N VAL A 183 0.48 -18.02 6.23
CA VAL A 183 1.74 -17.64 5.57
C VAL A 183 1.98 -16.16 5.80
N THR A 184 3.10 -15.82 6.44
CA THR A 184 3.58 -14.45 6.60
C THR A 184 4.89 -14.28 5.86
N ASN A 185 4.87 -13.49 4.78
CA ASN A 185 6.06 -13.05 4.10
C ASN A 185 6.44 -11.67 4.63
N GLU A 186 7.47 -11.63 5.48
CA GLU A 186 7.90 -10.44 6.20
C GLU A 186 8.59 -9.43 5.27
N SER A 187 8.80 -8.21 5.75
CA SER A 187 9.59 -7.21 5.03
C SER A 187 11.01 -7.73 4.74
N GLY A 188 11.41 -7.73 3.46
CA GLY A 188 12.65 -8.32 2.98
C GLY A 188 12.57 -9.81 2.65
N GLY A 189 11.50 -10.49 3.04
CA GLY A 189 11.24 -11.88 2.65
C GLY A 189 10.90 -12.00 1.16
N ILE A 190 11.39 -13.06 0.52
CA ILE A 190 11.20 -13.31 -0.92
C ILE A 190 10.59 -14.71 -1.10
N LEU A 191 9.43 -14.75 -1.76
CA LEU A 191 8.82 -15.97 -2.28
C LEU A 191 8.87 -15.88 -3.80
N TYR A 192 9.48 -16.86 -4.47
CA TYR A 192 9.58 -16.76 -5.90
C TYR A 192 9.62 -18.11 -6.62
N ASN A 193 9.23 -18.14 -7.90
CA ASN A 193 9.38 -19.30 -8.77
C ASN A 193 9.81 -18.90 -10.19
N GLU A 194 10.34 -19.87 -10.94
CA GLU A 194 10.73 -19.71 -12.34
C GLU A 194 9.74 -20.35 -13.32
N SER A 195 8.68 -20.97 -12.81
CA SER A 195 7.70 -21.68 -13.62
C SER A 195 6.52 -20.79 -14.05
N THR A 196 5.60 -21.37 -14.80
CA THR A 196 4.31 -20.74 -15.16
C THR A 196 3.24 -20.92 -14.09
N GLU A 197 3.53 -21.67 -13.04
CA GLU A 197 2.61 -21.91 -11.92
C GLU A 197 2.58 -20.71 -10.97
N ALA A 198 1.57 -20.63 -10.13
CA ALA A 198 1.52 -19.59 -9.10
C ALA A 198 2.71 -19.71 -8.13
N THR A 199 3.24 -18.58 -7.70
CA THR A 199 4.33 -18.60 -6.71
C THR A 199 3.87 -19.14 -5.36
N VAL A 200 2.67 -18.75 -4.94
CA VAL A 200 2.01 -19.21 -3.71
C VAL A 200 0.64 -19.75 -4.04
N GLN A 201 0.34 -20.94 -3.59
CA GLN A 201 -1.01 -21.48 -3.59
C GLN A 201 -1.47 -21.78 -2.17
N ILE A 202 -2.66 -21.30 -1.82
CA ILE A 202 -3.31 -21.56 -0.53
C ILE A 202 -4.64 -22.29 -0.73
N ASP A 203 -5.04 -23.05 0.28
CA ASP A 203 -6.29 -23.80 0.30
C ASP A 203 -7.21 -23.25 1.42
N THR A 204 -8.29 -23.90 1.70
CA THR A 204 -9.43 -23.45 2.52
C THR A 204 -9.06 -22.84 3.86
N ASN A 205 -9.75 -21.73 4.21
CA ASN A 205 -9.65 -21.03 5.49
C ASN A 205 -8.22 -20.59 5.88
N SER A 206 -7.41 -20.28 4.87
CA SER A 206 -6.01 -19.91 5.07
C SER A 206 -5.79 -18.41 5.03
N THR A 207 -4.71 -17.95 5.66
CA THR A 207 -4.31 -16.54 5.70
C THR A 207 -2.94 -16.35 5.07
N LEU A 208 -2.84 -15.40 4.16
CA LEU A 208 -1.58 -14.95 3.57
C LEU A 208 -1.37 -13.47 3.87
N VAL A 209 -0.28 -13.12 4.53
CA VAL A 209 0.14 -11.74 4.78
C VAL A 209 1.45 -11.49 4.04
N ASN A 210 1.47 -10.52 3.13
CA ASN A 210 2.67 -10.15 2.38
C ASN A 210 3.11 -8.72 2.70
N SER A 211 4.29 -8.58 3.31
CA SER A 211 5.03 -7.33 3.48
C SER A 211 6.36 -7.32 2.69
N GLY A 212 6.71 -8.46 2.08
CA GLY A 212 7.91 -8.68 1.28
C GLY A 212 7.62 -8.75 -0.21
N THR A 213 8.28 -9.67 -0.89
CA THR A 213 8.14 -9.90 -2.34
C THR A 213 7.55 -11.28 -2.62
N ILE A 214 6.50 -11.34 -3.43
CA ILE A 214 5.99 -12.55 -4.10
C ILE A 214 6.19 -12.33 -5.59
N ASP A 215 6.98 -13.17 -6.25
CA ASP A 215 7.47 -12.90 -7.60
C ASP A 215 7.26 -14.10 -8.54
N ASN A 216 6.38 -13.91 -9.52
CA ASN A 216 6.21 -14.81 -10.66
C ASN A 216 6.76 -14.15 -11.94
N ARG A 217 8.05 -13.72 -11.90
CA ARG A 217 8.68 -12.90 -12.94
C ARG A 217 8.75 -13.52 -14.32
N ASN A 218 8.84 -14.83 -14.40
CA ASN A 218 8.89 -15.53 -15.69
C ASN A 218 7.50 -15.67 -16.34
N SER A 219 6.45 -15.46 -15.57
CA SER A 219 5.06 -15.49 -16.02
C SER A 219 4.19 -14.45 -15.31
N PRO A 220 4.47 -13.13 -15.48
CA PRO A 220 3.74 -12.08 -14.76
C PRO A 220 2.26 -11.98 -15.16
N SER A 221 1.85 -12.60 -16.28
CA SER A 221 0.45 -12.73 -16.67
C SER A 221 -0.30 -13.85 -15.94
N ASN A 222 0.42 -14.77 -15.31
CA ASN A 222 -0.14 -15.88 -14.54
C ASN A 222 -0.32 -15.47 -13.07
N ALA A 223 -0.85 -16.37 -12.25
CA ALA A 223 -1.08 -16.08 -10.85
C ALA A 223 0.25 -15.97 -10.07
N GLY A 224 0.44 -14.87 -9.35
CA GLY A 224 1.41 -14.78 -8.26
C GLY A 224 0.89 -15.51 -7.03
N ILE A 225 -0.44 -15.40 -6.78
CA ILE A 225 -1.18 -16.06 -5.71
C ILE A 225 -2.36 -16.78 -6.31
N ALA A 226 -2.46 -18.10 -6.08
CA ALA A 226 -3.62 -18.92 -6.43
C ALA A 226 -4.36 -19.36 -5.15
N ILE A 227 -5.67 -19.34 -5.22
CA ILE A 227 -6.59 -19.77 -4.16
C ILE A 227 -7.42 -20.93 -4.71
N VAL A 228 -7.32 -22.09 -4.09
CA VAL A 228 -8.03 -23.28 -4.54
C VAL A 228 -9.15 -23.72 -3.58
N GLY A 229 -9.24 -23.09 -2.40
CA GLY A 229 -10.28 -23.32 -1.40
C GLY A 229 -11.07 -22.05 -1.06
N ASN A 230 -12.05 -22.17 -0.18
CA ASN A 230 -12.94 -21.09 0.24
C ASN A 230 -12.42 -20.37 1.50
N ASP A 231 -13.01 -19.19 1.80
CA ASP A 231 -12.88 -18.47 3.06
C ASP A 231 -11.45 -18.03 3.39
N ASN A 232 -10.64 -17.75 2.37
CA ASN A 232 -9.27 -17.32 2.55
C ASN A 232 -9.15 -15.81 2.75
N THR A 233 -8.11 -15.39 3.48
CA THR A 233 -7.77 -13.98 3.66
C THR A 233 -6.37 -13.68 3.13
N ILE A 234 -6.25 -12.76 2.19
CA ILE A 234 -4.97 -12.23 1.70
C ILE A 234 -4.84 -10.79 2.18
N THR A 235 -3.71 -10.43 2.75
CA THR A 235 -3.38 -9.05 3.14
C THR A 235 -2.08 -8.62 2.46
N LEU A 236 -2.15 -7.57 1.65
CA LEU A 236 -0.99 -6.91 1.06
C LEU A 236 -0.66 -5.68 1.91
N LYS A 237 0.56 -5.65 2.48
CA LYS A 237 0.97 -4.63 3.46
C LYS A 237 2.11 -3.78 2.95
N ASP A 238 2.20 -2.57 3.49
CA ASP A 238 3.29 -1.63 3.25
C ASP A 238 3.55 -1.42 1.75
N LYS A 239 4.79 -1.47 1.34
CA LYS A 239 5.20 -1.42 -0.07
C LYS A 239 5.54 -2.81 -0.62
N SER A 240 4.79 -3.83 -0.20
CA SER A 240 5.02 -5.20 -0.66
C SER A 240 4.96 -5.29 -2.19
N ILE A 241 5.82 -6.12 -2.75
CA ILE A 241 5.86 -6.38 -4.19
C ILE A 241 5.11 -7.68 -4.45
N LEU A 242 4.18 -7.62 -5.39
CA LEU A 242 3.52 -8.80 -5.95
C LEU A 242 3.66 -8.74 -7.47
N VAL A 243 4.18 -9.79 -8.06
CA VAL A 243 4.23 -9.98 -9.53
C VAL A 243 3.36 -11.17 -9.89
N GLY A 244 2.42 -10.95 -10.81
CA GLY A 244 1.41 -11.95 -11.19
C GLY A 244 0.05 -11.71 -10.52
N THR A 245 -1.01 -12.25 -11.13
CA THR A 245 -2.39 -12.03 -10.70
C THR A 245 -2.71 -12.69 -9.35
N ILE A 246 -3.78 -12.23 -8.70
CA ILE A 246 -4.40 -12.91 -7.56
C ILE A 246 -5.61 -13.68 -8.13
N ASP A 247 -5.54 -14.99 -8.12
CA ASP A 247 -6.55 -15.84 -8.76
C ASP A 247 -7.27 -16.72 -7.73
N ALA A 248 -8.57 -16.49 -7.58
CA ALA A 248 -9.46 -17.28 -6.74
C ALA A 248 -10.34 -18.26 -7.55
N GLY A 249 -10.23 -18.25 -8.87
CA GLY A 249 -11.03 -19.13 -9.72
C GLY A 249 -12.52 -19.03 -9.42
N SER A 250 -13.14 -20.15 -9.07
CA SER A 250 -14.57 -20.25 -8.69
C SER A 250 -14.81 -20.37 -7.17
N THR A 251 -13.78 -20.19 -6.34
CA THR A 251 -13.90 -20.28 -4.88
C THR A 251 -14.62 -19.05 -4.30
N THR A 252 -15.20 -19.18 -3.11
CA THR A 252 -16.06 -18.18 -2.49
C THR A 252 -15.60 -17.81 -1.08
N GLY A 253 -16.14 -16.72 -0.51
CA GLY A 253 -15.81 -16.28 0.86
C GLY A 253 -14.43 -15.62 1.00
N ASN A 254 -13.69 -15.45 -0.08
CA ASN A 254 -12.34 -14.93 -0.03
C ASN A 254 -12.32 -13.41 0.22
N THR A 255 -11.37 -12.95 1.04
CA THR A 255 -11.18 -11.56 1.37
C THR A 255 -9.79 -11.08 0.97
N LEU A 256 -9.71 -9.96 0.26
CA LEU A 256 -8.47 -9.28 -0.10
C LEU A 256 -8.38 -7.95 0.64
N LYS A 257 -7.36 -7.81 1.49
CA LYS A 257 -7.11 -6.65 2.34
C LYS A 257 -5.88 -5.89 1.87
N PHE A 258 -5.96 -4.57 1.90
CA PHE A 258 -4.85 -3.67 1.56
C PHE A 258 -4.48 -2.83 2.79
N GLN A 259 -3.18 -2.70 3.03
CA GLN A 259 -2.60 -1.88 4.11
C GLN A 259 -1.30 -1.23 3.61
N HIS A 260 -1.43 -0.36 2.61
CA HIS A 260 -0.28 0.32 1.97
C HIS A 260 -0.05 1.74 2.49
N GLY A 261 -0.89 2.18 3.41
CA GLY A 261 -0.94 3.53 3.94
C GLY A 261 -1.97 4.40 3.22
N MET A 262 -2.45 5.41 3.95
CA MET A 262 -3.43 6.35 3.44
C MET A 262 -2.87 7.14 2.24
N GLY A 263 -3.71 7.36 1.22
CA GLY A 263 -3.33 8.06 0.00
C GLY A 263 -2.48 7.27 -1.00
N GLN A 264 -2.12 6.01 -0.69
CA GLN A 264 -1.40 5.16 -1.63
C GLN A 264 -2.32 4.68 -2.75
N GLY A 265 -1.99 5.04 -3.99
CA GLY A 265 -2.64 4.47 -5.18
C GLY A 265 -2.17 3.04 -5.42
N TYR A 266 -3.09 2.17 -5.79
CA TYR A 266 -2.77 0.79 -6.19
C TYR A 266 -3.81 0.24 -7.16
N TYR A 267 -3.37 -0.67 -8.01
CA TYR A 267 -4.21 -1.48 -8.87
C TYR A 267 -3.67 -2.91 -8.90
N TYR A 268 -4.47 -3.88 -8.46
CA TYR A 268 -4.13 -5.29 -8.53
C TYR A 268 -5.11 -6.04 -9.43
N LYS A 269 -4.57 -6.67 -10.47
CA LYS A 269 -5.35 -7.56 -11.31
C LYS A 269 -5.71 -8.80 -10.52
N THR A 270 -7.02 -9.08 -10.43
CA THR A 270 -7.58 -10.24 -9.73
C THR A 270 -8.46 -11.05 -10.66
N SER A 271 -8.64 -12.32 -10.36
CA SER A 271 -9.61 -13.23 -11.00
C SER A 271 -10.40 -13.94 -9.91
N GLY A 272 -11.69 -14.15 -10.13
CA GLY A 272 -12.61 -14.68 -9.12
C GLY A 272 -13.26 -13.57 -8.26
N ASP A 273 -14.00 -13.98 -7.24
CA ASP A 273 -14.75 -13.06 -6.37
C ASP A 273 -14.03 -12.84 -5.03
N PHE A 274 -13.94 -11.56 -4.63
CA PHE A 274 -13.31 -11.13 -3.38
C PHE A 274 -14.17 -10.10 -2.66
N THR A 275 -14.24 -10.21 -1.34
CA THR A 275 -14.57 -9.08 -0.48
C THR A 275 -13.33 -8.20 -0.35
N LEU A 276 -13.42 -6.94 -0.80
CA LEU A 276 -12.29 -6.01 -0.79
C LEU A 276 -12.36 -5.11 0.42
N GLN A 277 -11.24 -4.93 1.12
CA GLN A 277 -11.11 -4.05 2.29
C GLN A 277 -9.79 -3.27 2.21
N ASP A 278 -9.85 -1.96 2.40
CA ASP A 278 -8.67 -1.13 2.66
C ASP A 278 -8.62 -0.82 4.15
N LEU A 279 -7.53 -1.20 4.82
CA LEU A 279 -7.38 -1.04 6.27
C LEU A 279 -6.89 0.36 6.67
N ASP A 280 -6.43 1.15 5.71
CA ASP A 280 -5.97 2.53 5.90
C ASP A 280 -7.10 3.56 5.62
N GLY A 281 -8.27 3.09 5.20
CA GLY A 281 -9.45 3.93 4.94
C GLY A 281 -9.51 4.54 3.54
N ASN A 282 -8.67 4.08 2.59
CA ASN A 282 -8.82 4.46 1.18
C ASN A 282 -10.09 3.82 0.59
N GLN A 283 -10.64 4.47 -0.43
CA GLN A 283 -11.76 3.89 -1.17
C GLN A 283 -11.28 2.77 -2.08
N VAL A 284 -11.88 1.59 -1.97
CA VAL A 284 -11.61 0.45 -2.86
C VAL A 284 -12.75 0.32 -3.86
N VAL A 285 -12.42 0.20 -5.14
CA VAL A 285 -13.37 -0.01 -6.22
C VAL A 285 -13.42 -1.49 -6.58
N LYS A 286 -14.63 -2.03 -6.71
CA LYS A 286 -14.84 -3.44 -7.09
C LYS A 286 -14.45 -3.65 -8.57
N GLY A 287 -13.85 -4.80 -8.86
CA GLY A 287 -13.34 -5.17 -10.17
C GLY A 287 -11.98 -5.82 -10.02
N SER A 288 -11.02 -5.48 -10.86
CA SER A 288 -9.61 -5.66 -10.53
C SER A 288 -9.30 -4.71 -9.39
N ALA A 289 -8.96 -5.22 -8.22
CA ALA A 289 -8.88 -4.42 -7.00
C ALA A 289 -7.97 -3.19 -7.17
N GLY A 290 -8.47 -2.03 -6.83
CA GLY A 290 -7.72 -0.79 -6.95
C GLY A 290 -8.26 0.30 -6.04
N SER A 291 -7.38 1.20 -5.65
CA SER A 291 -7.69 2.44 -4.92
C SER A 291 -6.77 3.54 -5.39
N VAL A 292 -7.24 4.77 -5.29
CA VAL A 292 -6.44 5.97 -5.57
C VAL A 292 -6.61 6.98 -4.47
N GLY A 293 -5.52 7.61 -4.08
CA GLY A 293 -5.56 8.75 -3.18
C GLY A 293 -6.35 9.90 -3.83
N GLN A 294 -7.36 10.41 -3.13
CA GLN A 294 -8.22 11.50 -3.61
C GLN A 294 -7.69 12.90 -3.27
N GLY A 295 -6.47 12.99 -2.72
CA GLY A 295 -5.90 14.24 -2.21
C GLY A 295 -5.97 15.40 -3.19
N ALA A 296 -5.64 15.16 -4.46
CA ALA A 296 -5.66 16.19 -5.49
C ALA A 296 -7.05 16.76 -5.77
N SER A 297 -8.09 15.93 -5.75
CA SER A 297 -9.46 16.38 -5.95
C SER A 297 -10.02 17.09 -4.72
N GLU A 298 -9.63 16.68 -3.52
CA GLU A 298 -10.10 17.30 -2.28
C GLU A 298 -9.45 18.66 -2.00
N THR A 299 -8.25 18.94 -2.52
CA THR A 299 -7.59 20.25 -2.38
C THR A 299 -8.13 21.32 -3.34
N LEU A 300 -8.94 20.94 -4.32
CA LEU A 300 -9.50 21.90 -5.28
C LEU A 300 -10.26 23.04 -4.59
N ASP A 301 -10.98 22.74 -3.52
CA ASP A 301 -11.74 23.72 -2.72
C ASP A 301 -10.82 24.76 -2.08
N GLU A 302 -9.67 24.32 -1.57
CA GLU A 302 -8.68 25.21 -0.95
C GLU A 302 -8.03 26.11 -1.99
N LEU A 303 -7.66 25.56 -3.16
CA LEU A 303 -7.08 26.32 -4.26
C LEU A 303 -8.05 27.36 -4.80
N LEU A 304 -9.33 26.99 -5.00
CA LEU A 304 -10.37 27.91 -5.45
C LEU A 304 -10.56 29.06 -4.47
N SER A 305 -10.54 28.76 -3.17
CA SER A 305 -10.63 29.74 -2.10
C SER A 305 -9.43 30.67 -2.07
N TYR A 306 -8.23 30.12 -2.20
CA TYR A 306 -6.97 30.88 -2.22
C TYR A 306 -6.93 31.86 -3.40
N LYS A 307 -7.29 31.42 -4.61
CA LYS A 307 -7.37 32.27 -5.79
C LYS A 307 -8.36 33.43 -5.59
N SER A 308 -9.53 33.14 -5.04
CA SER A 308 -10.54 34.17 -4.74
C SER A 308 -10.02 35.24 -3.78
N ILE A 309 -9.22 34.86 -2.77
CA ILE A 309 -8.59 35.84 -1.86
C ILE A 309 -7.53 36.66 -2.60
N ASN A 310 -6.68 36.03 -3.38
CA ASN A 310 -5.60 36.71 -4.11
C ASN A 310 -6.16 37.74 -5.07
N LEU A 311 -7.23 37.41 -5.82
CA LEU A 311 -7.91 38.36 -6.70
C LEU A 311 -8.45 39.58 -5.94
N ARG A 312 -9.07 39.36 -4.77
CA ARG A 312 -9.56 40.48 -3.94
C ARG A 312 -8.41 41.35 -3.43
N ASN A 313 -7.34 40.77 -2.98
CA ASN A 313 -6.13 41.50 -2.55
C ASN A 313 -5.57 42.33 -3.70
N PHE A 314 -5.48 41.74 -4.91
CA PHE A 314 -5.04 42.44 -6.11
C PHE A 314 -5.92 43.68 -6.40
N PHE A 315 -7.25 43.58 -6.34
CA PHE A 315 -8.14 44.72 -6.54
C PHE A 315 -8.01 45.75 -5.45
N ASN A 316 -7.76 45.36 -4.20
CA ASN A 316 -7.54 46.29 -3.11
C ASN A 316 -6.25 47.10 -3.30
N GLU A 317 -5.15 46.44 -3.72
CA GLU A 317 -3.89 47.13 -4.00
C GLU A 317 -4.02 48.07 -5.21
N TYR A 318 -4.63 47.62 -6.31
CA TYR A 318 -4.92 48.50 -7.46
C TYR A 318 -5.70 49.76 -7.07
N LYS A 319 -6.69 49.63 -6.23
CA LYS A 319 -7.53 50.72 -5.78
C LYS A 319 -6.76 51.76 -4.97
N LYS A 320 -5.70 51.39 -4.24
CA LYS A 320 -4.82 52.30 -3.48
C LYS A 320 -3.95 53.14 -4.39
N LEU A 321 -3.82 52.78 -5.65
CA LEU A 321 -3.01 53.51 -6.65
C LEU A 321 -3.94 54.49 -7.39
N ASP A 322 -4.10 55.68 -6.85
CA ASP A 322 -4.94 56.72 -7.46
C ASP A 322 -4.48 57.07 -8.90
N ASN A 323 -5.42 57.01 -9.85
CA ASN A 323 -5.26 57.44 -11.25
C ASN A 323 -4.27 56.64 -12.12
N GLN A 324 -4.09 55.36 -11.88
CA GLN A 324 -3.38 54.48 -12.81
C GLN A 324 -4.32 53.86 -13.82
N ASP A 325 -4.02 54.02 -15.12
CA ASP A 325 -4.78 53.38 -16.20
C ASP A 325 -4.39 51.91 -16.39
N ALA A 326 -3.18 51.52 -16.01
CA ALA A 326 -2.72 50.16 -16.07
C ALA A 326 -1.85 49.85 -14.86
N TRP A 327 -1.96 48.63 -14.35
CA TRP A 327 -1.12 48.14 -13.25
C TRP A 327 -0.94 46.62 -13.36
N GLY A 328 0.13 46.15 -12.80
CA GLY A 328 0.43 44.72 -12.74
C GLY A 328 1.11 44.33 -11.43
N GLU A 329 0.82 43.15 -11.01
CA GLU A 329 1.40 42.52 -9.83
C GLU A 329 1.98 41.16 -10.19
N THR A 330 3.09 40.82 -9.61
CA THR A 330 3.64 39.46 -9.62
C THR A 330 3.71 38.94 -8.20
N TYR A 331 3.40 37.67 -8.02
CA TYR A 331 3.46 37.04 -6.71
C TYR A 331 4.05 35.64 -6.79
N VAL A 332 4.65 35.22 -5.70
CA VAL A 332 5.07 33.83 -5.44
C VAL A 332 4.44 33.44 -4.13
N SER A 333 3.84 32.26 -4.06
CA SER A 333 3.38 31.73 -2.79
C SER A 333 3.79 30.29 -2.59
N ASN A 334 3.91 29.93 -1.34
CA ASN A 334 4.15 28.57 -0.90
C ASN A 334 3.11 28.25 0.17
N LEU A 335 2.32 27.22 -0.08
CA LEU A 335 1.31 26.72 0.85
C LEU A 335 1.69 25.31 1.22
N LYS A 336 1.69 25.04 2.52
CA LYS A 336 1.93 23.72 3.06
C LYS A 336 0.78 23.29 3.92
N ARG A 337 0.34 22.05 3.74
CA ARG A 337 -0.65 21.39 4.59
C ARG A 337 -0.06 20.10 5.13
N ASP A 338 -0.02 19.99 6.46
CA ASP A 338 0.42 18.76 7.11
C ASP A 338 -0.76 17.75 7.20
N ALA A 339 -0.44 16.46 7.16
CA ALA A 339 -1.39 15.38 7.30
C ALA A 339 -2.13 15.45 8.66
N HIS A 340 -3.44 15.30 8.63
CA HIS A 340 -4.27 15.24 9.83
C HIS A 340 -4.75 13.80 10.08
N THR A 341 -4.61 13.32 11.31
CA THR A 341 -4.89 11.93 11.73
C THR A 341 -6.35 11.47 11.55
N ASN A 342 -7.29 12.38 11.36
CA ASN A 342 -8.72 12.07 11.29
C ASN A 342 -9.39 12.37 9.94
N ASN A 343 -8.66 12.91 8.98
CA ASN A 343 -9.15 13.10 7.60
C ASN A 343 -8.08 12.57 6.66
N LEU A 344 -8.50 11.98 5.57
CA LEU A 344 -7.68 11.55 4.44
C LEU A 344 -6.44 12.44 4.33
N ALA A 345 -5.27 11.85 4.45
CA ALA A 345 -4.01 12.56 4.53
C ALA A 345 -3.81 13.40 3.26
N LEU A 346 -4.28 14.61 3.32
CA LEU A 346 -4.12 15.63 2.29
C LEU A 346 -2.90 16.48 2.64
N GLU A 347 -1.79 15.81 2.92
CA GLU A 347 -0.51 16.49 3.01
C GLU A 347 -0.08 16.89 1.61
N TYR A 348 0.16 18.18 1.42
CA TYR A 348 0.73 18.68 0.17
C TYR A 348 1.60 19.90 0.42
N ASP A 349 2.56 20.08 -0.47
CA ASP A 349 3.29 21.32 -0.66
C ASP A 349 2.89 21.91 -2.02
N LEU A 350 2.43 23.19 -2.02
CA LEU A 350 2.11 23.94 -3.21
C LEU A 350 3.09 25.10 -3.36
N THR A 351 3.75 25.18 -4.48
CA THR A 351 4.52 26.37 -4.88
C THR A 351 3.91 26.92 -6.17
N ASN A 352 3.52 28.18 -6.17
CA ASN A 352 2.99 28.83 -7.36
C ASN A 352 3.60 30.22 -7.60
N PHE A 353 3.52 30.64 -8.85
CA PHE A 353 3.88 31.95 -9.34
C PHE A 353 2.71 32.50 -10.16
N GLY A 354 2.37 33.76 -9.96
CA GLY A 354 1.31 34.39 -10.71
C GLY A 354 1.64 35.82 -11.15
N VAL A 355 0.92 36.25 -12.20
CA VAL A 355 0.95 37.62 -12.73
C VAL A 355 -0.50 38.06 -12.93
N ASN A 356 -0.88 39.15 -12.28
CA ASN A 356 -2.16 39.83 -12.47
C ASN A 356 -1.93 41.16 -13.19
N LEU A 357 -2.70 41.39 -14.23
CA LEU A 357 -2.65 42.63 -15.01
C LEU A 357 -4.05 43.25 -15.05
N ILE A 358 -4.12 44.55 -14.90
CA ILE A 358 -5.36 45.33 -15.03
C ILE A 358 -5.11 46.53 -15.90
N ASN A 359 -6.04 46.81 -16.80
CA ASN A 359 -6.02 47.98 -17.69
C ASN A 359 -7.38 48.65 -17.76
N LYS A 360 -7.43 49.94 -17.54
CA LYS A 360 -8.64 50.73 -17.60
C LYS A 360 -8.97 51.11 -19.04
N ILE A 361 -10.18 50.77 -19.47
CA ILE A 361 -10.75 51.17 -20.76
C ILE A 361 -12.12 51.81 -20.46
N ASP A 362 -12.21 53.09 -20.69
CA ASP A 362 -13.40 53.90 -20.32
C ASP A 362 -13.73 53.79 -18.82
N ASN A 363 -14.90 53.23 -18.48
CA ASN A 363 -15.38 53.06 -17.12
C ASN A 363 -15.20 51.63 -16.57
N ALA A 364 -14.55 50.77 -17.28
CA ALA A 364 -14.31 49.38 -16.88
C ALA A 364 -12.81 49.06 -16.82
N ASN A 365 -12.43 48.28 -15.87
CA ASN A 365 -11.09 47.74 -15.80
C ASN A 365 -11.07 46.29 -16.28
N PHE A 366 -10.34 46.02 -17.33
CA PHE A 366 -10.14 44.67 -17.85
C PHE A 366 -8.98 44.01 -17.09
N VAL A 367 -9.18 42.78 -16.68
CA VAL A 367 -8.22 42.01 -15.89
C VAL A 367 -7.83 40.76 -16.66
N ILE A 368 -6.52 40.47 -16.64
CA ILE A 368 -5.96 39.20 -17.09
C ILE A 368 -5.06 38.67 -15.98
N ALA A 369 -5.24 37.43 -15.61
CA ALA A 369 -4.42 36.75 -14.61
C ALA A 369 -3.82 35.46 -15.20
N PHE A 370 -2.54 35.25 -14.92
CA PHE A 370 -1.82 34.02 -15.23
C PHE A 370 -1.27 33.45 -13.93
N GLU A 371 -1.39 32.16 -13.73
CA GLU A 371 -0.80 31.45 -12.60
C GLU A 371 -0.26 30.11 -13.07
N GLY A 372 0.90 29.72 -12.57
CA GLY A 372 1.46 28.39 -12.75
C GLY A 372 2.06 27.88 -11.45
N GLY A 373 1.96 26.61 -11.22
CA GLY A 373 2.45 26.03 -9.98
C GLY A 373 2.57 24.52 -10.04
N ARG A 374 3.17 24.01 -8.96
CA ARG A 374 3.28 22.59 -8.69
C ARG A 374 2.71 22.28 -7.33
N GLN A 375 1.95 21.23 -7.26
CA GLN A 375 1.41 20.66 -6.05
C GLN A 375 1.98 19.25 -5.88
N ASP A 376 2.79 19.06 -4.84
CA ASP A 376 3.39 17.78 -4.49
C ASP A 376 2.60 17.18 -3.33
N PHE A 377 2.07 15.98 -3.53
CA PHE A 377 1.34 15.19 -2.53
C PHE A 377 2.21 14.06 -2.00
N VAL A 378 1.80 13.46 -0.90
CA VAL A 378 2.41 12.23 -0.39
C VAL A 378 2.30 11.08 -1.42
N LYS A 379 3.18 10.08 -1.26
CA LYS A 379 3.16 8.84 -2.06
C LYS A 379 3.46 9.04 -3.55
N ASP A 380 4.41 9.92 -3.85
CA ASP A 380 4.90 10.16 -5.22
C ASP A 380 3.78 10.59 -6.20
N HIS A 381 2.89 11.46 -5.73
CA HIS A 381 1.85 12.07 -6.54
C HIS A 381 2.11 13.58 -6.66
N LYS A 382 2.14 14.11 -7.87
CA LYS A 382 2.33 15.53 -8.17
C LYS A 382 1.37 16.01 -9.24
N ILE A 383 1.04 17.31 -9.21
CA ILE A 383 0.25 17.99 -10.24
C ILE A 383 0.95 19.30 -10.59
N ASP A 384 1.35 19.45 -11.83
CA ASP A 384 1.73 20.72 -12.41
C ASP A 384 0.48 21.38 -13.02
N TYR A 385 0.32 22.70 -12.85
CA TYR A 385 -0.82 23.39 -13.42
C TYR A 385 -0.48 24.76 -14.00
N GLN A 386 -1.29 25.19 -14.96
CA GLN A 386 -1.24 26.52 -15.57
C GLN A 386 -2.67 27.05 -15.68
N ASN A 387 -2.90 28.25 -15.17
CA ASN A 387 -4.17 28.94 -15.21
C ASN A 387 -4.07 30.21 -16.04
N ILE A 388 -5.09 30.48 -16.85
CA ILE A 388 -5.36 31.77 -17.44
C ILE A 388 -6.79 32.19 -17.10
N SER A 389 -6.94 33.42 -16.59
CA SER A 389 -8.24 33.99 -16.27
C SER A 389 -8.35 35.38 -16.86
N ALA A 390 -9.54 35.75 -17.27
CA ALA A 390 -9.84 37.09 -17.76
C ALA A 390 -11.20 37.56 -17.26
N GLY A 391 -11.36 38.88 -17.09
CA GLY A 391 -12.59 39.43 -16.60
C GLY A 391 -12.63 40.94 -16.48
N ILE A 392 -13.52 41.42 -15.65
CA ILE A 392 -13.81 42.87 -15.46
C ILE A 392 -13.82 43.16 -13.95
N TYR A 393 -13.23 44.28 -13.59
CA TYR A 393 -13.36 44.91 -12.29
C TYR A 393 -13.97 46.33 -12.43
N LEU A 394 -15.02 46.61 -11.71
CA LEU A 394 -15.69 47.92 -11.66
C LEU A 394 -15.57 48.45 -10.24
N PRO A 395 -14.64 49.38 -9.98
CA PRO A 395 -14.53 50.02 -8.67
C PRO A 395 -15.73 50.89 -8.37
N GLN A 396 -16.12 51.00 -7.10
CA GLN A 396 -17.27 51.75 -6.61
C GLN A 396 -17.34 53.18 -7.20
N LYS A 397 -16.22 53.86 -7.35
CA LYS A 397 -16.13 55.24 -7.89
C LYS A 397 -16.46 55.33 -9.38
N ASP A 398 -16.28 54.28 -10.14
CA ASP A 398 -16.50 54.22 -11.59
C ASP A 398 -17.77 53.43 -11.94
N ASN A 399 -18.49 52.90 -10.95
CA ASN A 399 -19.70 52.12 -11.13
C ASN A 399 -20.96 53.02 -11.08
N PRO A 400 -21.59 53.36 -12.22
CA PRO A 400 -22.69 54.30 -12.26
C PRO A 400 -24.02 53.74 -11.72
N TYR A 401 -24.13 52.40 -11.58
CA TYR A 401 -25.38 51.73 -11.22
C TYR A 401 -25.46 51.34 -9.74
N PHE A 402 -24.32 50.94 -9.19
CA PHE A 402 -24.24 50.46 -7.81
C PHE A 402 -23.07 51.13 -7.09
N ASN A 403 -23.31 51.68 -5.95
CA ASN A 403 -22.23 52.24 -5.11
C ASN A 403 -21.47 51.12 -4.39
N LEU A 404 -20.86 50.18 -5.19
CA LEU A 404 -20.15 48.98 -4.79
C LEU A 404 -19.02 48.68 -5.78
N ASP A 405 -17.92 48.10 -5.30
CA ASP A 405 -16.98 47.39 -6.18
C ASP A 405 -17.62 46.10 -6.68
N LEU A 406 -17.41 45.76 -7.92
CA LEU A 406 -17.85 44.51 -8.56
C LEU A 406 -16.74 43.91 -9.36
N PHE A 407 -16.55 42.61 -9.27
CA PHE A 407 -15.67 41.87 -10.18
C PHE A 407 -16.32 40.57 -10.66
N ILE A 408 -15.93 40.18 -11.86
CA ILE A 408 -16.22 38.88 -12.44
C ILE A 408 -15.04 38.45 -13.34
N LEU A 409 -14.49 37.26 -13.09
CA LEU A 409 -13.45 36.64 -13.90
C LEU A 409 -13.85 35.21 -14.21
N GLY A 410 -13.58 34.77 -15.45
CA GLY A 410 -13.66 33.39 -15.85
C GLY A 410 -12.26 32.89 -16.22
N GLY A 411 -11.95 31.63 -15.97
CA GLY A 411 -10.63 31.06 -16.23
C GLY A 411 -10.67 29.58 -16.59
N ILE A 412 -9.55 29.14 -17.15
CA ILE A 412 -9.28 27.73 -17.40
C ILE A 412 -7.92 27.37 -16.76
N THR A 413 -7.89 26.23 -16.09
CA THR A 413 -6.67 25.65 -15.52
C THR A 413 -6.37 24.34 -16.24
N LEU A 414 -5.22 24.27 -16.90
CA LEU A 414 -4.68 23.03 -17.45
C LEU A 414 -3.86 22.33 -16.36
N LYS A 415 -4.04 21.04 -16.20
CA LYS A 415 -3.39 20.24 -15.17
C LYS A 415 -2.73 19.01 -15.79
N ASP A 416 -1.50 18.75 -15.38
CA ASP A 416 -0.68 17.60 -15.72
C ASP A 416 -0.32 16.89 -14.40
N GLY A 417 -0.94 15.75 -14.17
CA GLY A 417 -0.77 14.94 -12.98
C GLY A 417 0.05 13.68 -13.24
N GLU A 418 0.96 13.37 -12.33
CA GLU A 418 1.74 12.13 -12.34
C GLU A 418 1.70 11.49 -10.97
N ARG A 419 1.51 10.18 -10.91
CA ARG A 419 1.59 9.42 -9.66
C ARG A 419 2.13 8.01 -9.86
N THR A 420 2.80 7.50 -8.82
CA THR A 420 3.25 6.11 -8.77
C THR A 420 2.25 5.27 -8.00
N ILE A 421 1.74 4.21 -8.62
CA ILE A 421 0.86 3.22 -7.99
C ILE A 421 1.59 1.90 -7.75
N LEU A 422 1.12 1.14 -6.76
CA LEU A 422 1.50 -0.25 -6.57
C LEU A 422 0.66 -1.14 -7.50
N THR A 423 1.28 -2.16 -8.11
CA THR A 423 0.57 -3.05 -9.03
C THR A 423 1.26 -4.40 -9.14
N ASN A 424 0.48 -5.43 -9.47
CA ASN A 424 1.00 -6.77 -9.77
C ASN A 424 1.17 -7.05 -11.27
N THR A 425 0.99 -6.04 -12.11
CA THR A 425 1.06 -6.18 -13.58
C THR A 425 2.44 -5.86 -14.15
N THR A 426 3.38 -5.44 -13.31
CA THR A 426 4.77 -5.13 -13.67
C THR A 426 5.74 -5.91 -12.78
N THR A 427 6.94 -6.17 -13.28
CA THR A 427 7.99 -6.87 -12.52
C THR A 427 8.58 -6.03 -11.39
N SER A 428 8.42 -4.71 -11.43
CA SER A 428 8.85 -3.81 -10.34
C SER A 428 7.83 -3.70 -9.21
N GLY A 429 6.61 -4.21 -9.41
CA GLY A 429 5.49 -4.00 -8.48
C GLY A 429 4.96 -2.57 -8.44
N LYS A 430 5.40 -1.71 -9.37
CA LYS A 430 5.05 -0.28 -9.44
C LYS A 430 4.82 0.16 -10.88
N LEU A 431 4.00 1.19 -11.03
CA LEU A 431 3.72 1.82 -12.31
C LEU A 431 3.49 3.31 -12.11
N THR A 432 4.09 4.15 -12.94
CA THR A 432 3.77 5.57 -13.02
C THR A 432 2.62 5.74 -14.01
N ILE A 433 1.62 6.51 -13.62
CA ILE A 433 0.45 6.86 -14.44
C ILE A 433 0.30 8.38 -14.50
N ASP A 434 -0.13 8.86 -15.65
CA ASP A 434 -0.26 10.27 -15.96
C ASP A 434 -1.74 10.63 -16.13
N SER A 435 -2.08 11.90 -15.88
CA SER A 435 -3.41 12.45 -16.08
C SER A 435 -3.33 13.86 -16.62
N ASP A 436 -3.91 14.10 -17.79
CA ASP A 436 -4.07 15.42 -18.36
C ASP A 436 -5.54 15.81 -18.30
N TYR A 437 -5.85 16.92 -17.64
CA TYR A 437 -7.22 17.39 -17.53
C TYR A 437 -7.31 18.90 -17.34
N GLU A 438 -8.49 19.45 -17.56
CA GLU A 438 -8.75 20.87 -17.43
C GLU A 438 -9.81 21.14 -16.37
N THR A 439 -9.78 22.36 -15.82
CA THR A 439 -10.77 22.85 -14.86
C THR A 439 -11.22 24.24 -15.29
N TYR A 440 -12.51 24.46 -15.36
CA TYR A 440 -13.11 25.77 -15.67
C TYR A 440 -13.48 26.47 -14.37
N GLU A 441 -13.16 27.75 -14.25
CA GLU A 441 -13.37 28.52 -13.03
C GLU A 441 -14.09 29.83 -13.31
N ILE A 442 -14.92 30.25 -12.35
CA ILE A 442 -15.49 31.58 -12.32
C ILE A 442 -15.36 32.16 -10.91
N HIS A 443 -14.94 33.42 -10.83
CA HIS A 443 -14.83 34.17 -9.60
C HIS A 443 -15.63 35.47 -9.73
N THR A 444 -16.46 35.75 -8.75
CA THR A 444 -17.24 37.00 -8.72
C THR A 444 -17.34 37.53 -7.31
N GLY A 445 -17.54 38.82 -7.18
CA GLY A 445 -17.76 39.42 -5.86
C GLY A 445 -18.20 40.86 -5.93
N ILE A 446 -18.80 41.27 -4.83
CA ILE A 446 -19.24 42.68 -4.58
C ILE A 446 -18.66 43.12 -3.23
N LYS A 447 -18.25 44.38 -3.15
CA LYS A 447 -17.74 44.97 -1.91
C LYS A 447 -18.27 46.39 -1.72
N LYS A 448 -18.69 46.70 -0.49
CA LYS A 448 -19.02 48.03 -0.03
C LYS A 448 -17.83 48.61 0.72
N ASN A 449 -17.37 49.76 0.25
CA ASN A 449 -16.25 50.48 0.82
C ASN A 449 -16.68 51.77 1.52
N ASN A 450 -15.78 52.34 2.32
CA ASN A 450 -15.95 53.66 2.94
C ASN A 450 -17.12 53.82 3.91
N LEU A 451 -17.35 52.85 4.73
CA LEU A 451 -18.30 52.94 5.85
C LEU A 451 -17.52 53.53 7.04
N SER A 452 -17.73 54.79 7.37
CA SER A 452 -16.93 55.62 8.29
C SER A 452 -16.74 55.09 9.72
N SER A 453 -17.28 53.96 10.08
CA SER A 453 -17.19 53.33 11.40
C SER A 453 -17.27 51.80 11.37
N ILE A 454 -17.25 51.20 10.21
CA ILE A 454 -17.40 49.74 10.01
C ILE A 454 -16.37 49.34 8.97
N PRO A 455 -15.67 48.19 9.16
CA PRO A 455 -14.81 47.62 8.13
C PRO A 455 -15.51 47.48 6.78
N ASP A 456 -14.78 47.58 5.70
CA ASP A 456 -15.32 47.25 4.37
C ASP A 456 -15.84 45.80 4.41
N PHE A 457 -17.00 45.57 3.81
CA PHE A 457 -17.57 44.22 3.77
C PHE A 457 -18.05 43.84 2.37
N GLY A 458 -18.04 42.53 2.10
CA GLY A 458 -18.49 42.06 0.80
C GLY A 458 -18.94 40.61 0.79
N LEU A 459 -19.42 40.24 -0.38
CA LEU A 459 -19.77 38.85 -0.73
C LEU A 459 -18.88 38.43 -1.91
N ALA A 460 -18.38 37.23 -1.89
CA ALA A 460 -17.71 36.64 -3.04
C ALA A 460 -18.22 35.22 -3.27
N ALA A 461 -18.27 34.83 -4.53
CA ALA A 461 -18.56 33.47 -4.93
C ALA A 461 -17.54 33.01 -5.96
N SER A 462 -17.15 31.78 -5.84
CA SER A 462 -16.30 31.09 -6.81
C SER A 462 -16.90 29.74 -7.14
N TYR A 463 -16.77 29.33 -8.38
CA TYR A 463 -17.23 28.04 -8.85
C TYR A 463 -16.17 27.43 -9.75
N SER A 464 -15.97 26.12 -9.65
CA SER A 464 -15.04 25.37 -10.46
C SER A 464 -15.71 24.08 -10.92
N MET A 465 -15.55 23.77 -12.20
CA MET A 465 -16.02 22.54 -12.83
C MET A 465 -14.82 21.81 -13.44
N THR A 466 -14.62 20.58 -13.02
CA THR A 466 -13.66 19.65 -13.63
C THR A 466 -14.45 18.61 -14.41
N PRO A 467 -14.36 18.56 -15.76
CA PRO A 467 -15.00 17.49 -16.54
C PRO A 467 -14.47 16.11 -16.18
N SER A 468 -15.21 15.07 -16.56
CA SER A 468 -14.70 13.70 -16.47
C SER A 468 -13.43 13.52 -17.31
N TYR A 469 -12.48 12.74 -16.82
CA TYR A 469 -11.24 12.45 -17.51
C TYR A 469 -10.73 11.05 -17.20
N ASP A 470 -9.91 10.52 -18.10
CA ASP A 470 -9.22 9.24 -17.93
C ASP A 470 -7.75 9.48 -17.61
N GLU A 471 -7.21 8.67 -16.74
CA GLU A 471 -5.75 8.58 -16.57
C GLU A 471 -5.15 7.70 -17.66
N SER A 472 -3.86 7.75 -17.83
CA SER A 472 -3.16 6.96 -18.85
C SER A 472 -3.40 5.45 -18.73
N LYS A 473 -3.76 4.97 -17.52
CA LYS A 473 -4.11 3.56 -17.24
C LYS A 473 -5.06 3.44 -16.05
N TYR A 474 -5.92 2.44 -16.10
CA TYR A 474 -6.77 1.87 -15.04
C TYR A 474 -7.88 2.75 -14.50
N PHE A 475 -7.72 4.06 -14.37
CA PHE A 475 -8.65 4.90 -13.64
C PHE A 475 -9.35 5.90 -14.55
N SER A 476 -10.67 6.01 -14.39
CA SER A 476 -11.54 6.99 -15.04
C SER A 476 -12.26 7.77 -13.96
N TRP A 477 -12.23 9.09 -14.04
CA TRP A 477 -12.80 10.01 -13.07
C TRP A 477 -14.08 10.65 -13.61
N THR A 478 -15.09 10.76 -12.76
CA THR A 478 -16.30 11.51 -13.09
C THR A 478 -16.03 13.01 -13.08
N ASP A 479 -16.95 13.78 -13.65
CA ASP A 479 -17.00 15.23 -13.46
C ASP A 479 -17.11 15.59 -11.97
N ARG A 480 -16.67 16.81 -11.63
CA ARG A 480 -16.76 17.36 -10.29
C ARG A 480 -17.00 18.85 -10.31
N ASP A 481 -18.02 19.28 -9.58
CA ASP A 481 -18.40 20.66 -9.39
C ASP A 481 -18.18 21.11 -7.95
N VAL A 482 -17.49 22.22 -7.79
CA VAL A 482 -17.22 22.82 -6.48
C VAL A 482 -17.53 24.30 -6.47
N GLY A 483 -18.24 24.76 -5.47
CA GLY A 483 -18.56 26.16 -5.25
C GLY A 483 -18.10 26.65 -3.88
N ASN A 484 -17.81 27.93 -3.81
CA ASN A 484 -17.45 28.64 -2.60
C ASN A 484 -18.24 29.94 -2.50
N LEU A 485 -18.97 30.13 -1.43
CA LEU A 485 -19.63 31.37 -1.10
C LEU A 485 -18.99 31.94 0.17
N SER A 486 -18.53 33.19 0.12
CA SER A 486 -17.91 33.86 1.25
C SER A 486 -18.55 35.20 1.57
N VAL A 487 -18.62 35.50 2.88
CA VAL A 487 -18.85 36.81 3.43
C VAL A 487 -17.53 37.28 4.03
N PHE A 488 -17.05 38.43 3.64
CA PHE A 488 -15.77 38.92 4.12
C PHE A 488 -15.86 40.33 4.67
N PHE A 489 -14.98 40.62 5.63
CA PHE A 489 -14.76 41.93 6.23
C PHE A 489 -13.26 42.23 6.13
N GLU A 490 -12.92 43.45 5.76
CA GLU A 490 -11.57 43.88 5.61
C GLU A 490 -11.36 45.33 5.99
N ASP A 491 -10.19 45.68 6.47
CA ASP A 491 -9.85 47.05 6.79
C ASP A 491 -8.32 47.23 6.76
N ASP A 492 -7.89 48.46 6.49
CA ASP A 492 -6.50 48.87 6.40
C ASP A 492 -6.19 49.99 7.36
N TYR A 493 -5.18 49.86 8.19
CA TYR A 493 -4.67 50.88 9.07
C TYR A 493 -3.38 51.49 8.49
N ASN A 494 -3.39 52.78 8.20
CA ASN A 494 -2.20 53.51 7.79
C ASN A 494 -1.26 53.71 9.00
N LEU A 495 -0.12 53.03 9.01
CA LEU A 495 0.91 53.17 10.03
C LEU A 495 1.86 54.35 9.71
N ILE A 496 2.17 54.52 8.42
CA ILE A 496 2.98 55.63 7.90
C ILE A 496 2.28 56.12 6.62
N ASN A 497 2.00 57.41 6.55
CA ASN A 497 1.46 58.04 5.37
C ASN A 497 2.23 59.34 5.10
N SER A 498 3.33 59.23 4.39
CA SER A 498 4.16 60.36 3.95
C SER A 498 4.12 60.48 2.42
N LYS A 499 4.66 61.56 1.89
CA LYS A 499 4.73 61.80 0.45
C LYS A 499 5.55 60.75 -0.28
N ASP A 500 6.57 60.20 0.39
CA ASP A 500 7.56 59.29 -0.21
C ASP A 500 7.47 57.85 0.30
N SER A 501 6.60 57.58 1.31
CA SER A 501 6.48 56.23 1.89
C SER A 501 5.11 56.06 2.53
N LYS A 502 4.47 54.95 2.19
CA LYS A 502 3.21 54.50 2.81
C LYS A 502 3.44 53.12 3.43
N LEU A 503 3.06 52.95 4.68
CA LEU A 503 3.03 51.66 5.37
C LEU A 503 1.67 51.48 5.99
N PHE A 504 1.01 50.38 5.66
CA PHE A 504 -0.29 50.06 6.22
C PHE A 504 -0.32 48.61 6.71
N LEU A 505 -1.19 48.34 7.66
CA LEU A 505 -1.51 47.03 8.18
C LEU A 505 -2.95 46.69 7.74
N GLY A 506 -3.07 45.71 6.87
CA GLY A 506 -4.34 45.19 6.43
C GLY A 506 -4.73 43.93 7.17
N TRP A 507 -6.03 43.72 7.39
CA TRP A 507 -6.59 42.48 7.87
C TRP A 507 -7.85 42.11 7.11
N THR A 508 -8.09 40.80 6.96
CA THR A 508 -9.30 40.26 6.34
C THR A 508 -9.85 39.13 7.20
N LEU A 509 -11.13 39.18 7.50
CA LEU A 509 -11.91 38.09 8.05
C LEU A 509 -12.81 37.52 6.96
N ASP A 510 -12.69 36.26 6.65
CA ASP A 510 -13.46 35.59 5.59
C ASP A 510 -14.19 34.37 6.14
N ILE A 511 -15.51 34.39 6.07
CA ILE A 511 -16.39 33.29 6.49
C ILE A 511 -16.94 32.64 5.26
N ARG A 512 -16.66 31.33 5.07
CA ARG A 512 -16.96 30.60 3.84
C ARG A 512 -17.85 29.41 4.07
N LYS A 513 -18.62 29.13 3.03
CA LYS A 513 -19.39 27.91 2.88
C LYS A 513 -19.02 27.25 1.55
N MET A 514 -18.47 26.05 1.64
CA MET A 514 -18.25 25.20 0.48
C MET A 514 -19.54 24.50 0.07
N MET A 515 -19.76 24.35 -1.23
CA MET A 515 -20.92 23.74 -1.87
C MET A 515 -20.45 22.85 -3.03
N GLY A 516 -21.32 21.93 -3.46
CA GLY A 516 -21.04 21.02 -4.56
C GLY A 516 -20.50 19.66 -4.11
N ASP A 517 -19.78 19.00 -4.97
CA ASP A 517 -19.33 17.63 -4.77
C ASP A 517 -18.17 17.54 -3.77
N LYS A 518 -18.40 16.87 -2.66
CA LYS A 518 -17.37 16.69 -1.64
C LYS A 518 -16.24 15.77 -2.09
N LYS A 519 -16.55 14.85 -3.00
CA LYS A 519 -15.60 13.85 -3.51
C LYS A 519 -15.80 13.65 -5.01
N GLN A 520 -14.72 13.43 -5.72
CA GLN A 520 -14.77 12.92 -7.08
C GLN A 520 -14.80 11.39 -7.06
N VAL A 521 -15.67 10.80 -7.87
CA VAL A 521 -15.80 9.34 -7.98
C VAL A 521 -14.94 8.86 -9.14
N TYR A 522 -14.30 7.72 -8.96
CA TYR A 522 -13.56 7.05 -10.01
C TYR A 522 -14.05 5.61 -10.22
N SER A 523 -13.83 5.10 -11.41
CA SER A 523 -14.02 3.71 -11.79
C SER A 523 -12.73 3.12 -12.33
N ILE A 524 -12.63 1.78 -12.31
CA ILE A 524 -11.53 1.08 -12.94
C ILE A 524 -11.94 0.74 -14.36
N VAL A 525 -11.19 1.25 -15.34
CA VAL A 525 -11.38 0.93 -16.74
C VAL A 525 -10.57 -0.32 -17.06
N THR A 526 -11.25 -1.44 -17.33
CA THR A 526 -10.63 -2.65 -17.87
C THR A 526 -10.42 -2.49 -19.37
N GLN A 527 -9.57 -1.58 -19.80
CA GLN A 527 -9.13 -1.57 -21.19
C GLN A 527 -7.99 -2.59 -21.34
N GLU A 528 -8.22 -3.64 -22.12
CA GLU A 528 -7.14 -4.33 -22.79
C GLU A 528 -6.44 -3.29 -23.68
N LEU A 529 -5.27 -2.86 -23.27
CA LEU A 529 -4.42 -2.02 -24.11
C LEU A 529 -4.03 -2.86 -25.32
N VAL A 530 -4.57 -2.52 -26.48
CA VAL A 530 -4.01 -2.95 -27.75
C VAL A 530 -2.60 -2.38 -27.80
N PRO A 531 -1.54 -3.22 -27.93
CA PRO A 531 -0.20 -2.69 -28.02
C PRO A 531 -0.12 -1.79 -29.25
N TYR A 532 0.34 -0.57 -29.07
CA TYR A 532 0.74 0.28 -30.18
C TYR A 532 1.86 -0.44 -30.93
N SER A 533 1.55 -0.80 -32.18
CA SER A 533 2.49 -1.38 -33.15
C SER A 533 3.47 -0.32 -33.66
#